data_35e2fa63f87118120e08b7760088d013
#
_entry.id   35e2fa63f87118120e08b7760088d013
#
_cell.length_a   1.000
_cell.length_b   1.000
_cell.length_c   1.000
_cell.angle_alpha   90.00
_cell.angle_beta   90.00
_cell.angle_gamma   90.00
#
_symmetry.space_group_name_H-M   'P 1'
#
loop_
_entity.id
_entity.type
_entity.pdbx_description
1 polymer ?
#
loop_
_entity_poly.entity_id
_entity_poly.type
_entity_poly.pdbx_seq_one_letter_code
_entity_poly.pdbx_strand_id
1 'polypeptide(L)'
;MKSRRIICIVNDIWENSDEVWGFNTFRENGYCVEIWRVGALTIGTKIWEKPQFSYPVITIESKKELDSKILKMSLYKPIYLFYFSESKYFDKEKALIKLLGGKYCNVSIGPLGSRDNHLQLREVMSRKRHWMDNFLATYNFLAAEIHKCGLHSKFEAEYENNIMIHTYDYDYYLRNQNSKSKCGKEYILFYDQNFLEHKDIINYGIKRRITNEKVYIKEISNLLLKIEMEYGLPVVIAAHPTSKNANLKKIYGSREIIYGKTCEYTKNAKWVVTCASGAINYAVLYKKPILFWTCYQIKNSDIYFEWQCIRCNILKAKILDISDNLKGNIQNYLTNPDNYEKFMNYITSNPNEKRLFFDIVVGYLNKM
;
A
#
# COMPACT_ATOMS: atom_id res chain seq x y z
N MET A 1 -4.10 36.61 3.83
CA MET A 1 -3.38 35.59 4.66
C MET A 1 -2.19 35.08 3.87
N LYS A 2 -0.98 35.01 4.45
CA LYS A 2 0.15 34.33 3.79
C LYS A 2 -0.21 32.85 3.66
N SER A 3 -0.23 32.32 2.44
CA SER A 3 -0.44 30.88 2.19
C SER A 3 0.59 30.09 2.96
N ARG A 4 0.16 29.15 3.81
CA ARG A 4 1.06 28.23 4.52
C ARG A 4 1.69 27.31 3.50
N ARG A 5 2.99 27.06 3.62
CA ARG A 5 3.73 26.20 2.69
C ARG A 5 3.92 24.79 3.23
N ILE A 6 3.65 23.81 2.41
CA ILE A 6 3.93 22.38 2.68
C ILE A 6 4.99 21.90 1.69
N ILE A 7 6.00 21.21 2.20
CA ILE A 7 7.00 20.50 1.41
C ILE A 7 6.80 19.01 1.62
N CYS A 8 6.36 18.33 0.56
CA CYS A 8 6.16 16.88 0.55
C CYS A 8 7.45 16.20 0.09
N ILE A 9 8.09 15.43 0.97
CA ILE A 9 9.31 14.68 0.69
C ILE A 9 8.90 13.24 0.38
N VAL A 10 9.06 12.82 -0.89
CA VAL A 10 8.59 11.53 -1.41
C VAL A 10 9.72 10.78 -2.11
N ASN A 11 9.67 9.44 -2.13
CA ASN A 11 10.64 8.66 -2.88
C ASN A 11 10.50 8.90 -4.38
N ASP A 12 9.29 8.73 -4.89
CA ASP A 12 8.99 8.91 -6.30
C ASP A 12 7.53 9.36 -6.47
N ILE A 13 7.19 9.80 -7.68
CA ILE A 13 5.86 10.23 -8.06
C ILE A 13 5.44 9.47 -9.32
N TRP A 14 4.15 9.15 -9.41
CA TRP A 14 3.53 8.48 -10.54
C TRP A 14 2.16 9.10 -10.84
N GLU A 15 1.50 8.63 -11.87
CA GLU A 15 0.31 9.24 -12.47
C GLU A 15 -0.83 9.58 -11.47
N ASN A 16 -0.99 8.79 -10.39
CA ASN A 16 -2.03 9.00 -9.37
C ASN A 16 -1.49 9.61 -8.07
N SER A 17 -0.27 10.16 -8.08
CA SER A 17 0.35 10.70 -6.86
C SER A 17 -0.42 11.85 -6.24
N ASP A 18 -1.12 12.65 -7.04
CA ASP A 18 -1.94 13.76 -6.54
C ASP A 18 -3.00 13.30 -5.54
N GLU A 19 -3.57 12.15 -5.81
CA GLU A 19 -4.62 11.55 -4.98
C GLU A 19 -4.02 10.75 -3.82
N VAL A 20 -3.06 9.89 -4.14
CA VAL A 20 -2.44 8.95 -3.19
C VAL A 20 -1.65 9.67 -2.10
N TRP A 21 -1.03 10.80 -2.42
CA TRP A 21 -0.22 11.60 -1.49
C TRP A 21 -0.93 12.85 -0.95
N GLY A 22 -2.20 13.07 -1.33
CA GLY A 22 -3.03 14.15 -0.83
C GLY A 22 -2.65 15.55 -1.31
N PHE A 23 -1.86 15.68 -2.38
CA PHE A 23 -1.40 17.00 -2.84
C PHE A 23 -2.57 17.91 -3.22
N ASN A 24 -3.60 17.39 -3.88
CA ASN A 24 -4.81 18.13 -4.19
C ASN A 24 -5.53 18.60 -2.92
N THR A 25 -5.69 17.71 -1.93
CA THR A 25 -6.36 18.04 -0.67
C THR A 25 -5.67 19.20 0.04
N PHE A 26 -4.33 19.23 0.08
CA PHE A 26 -3.60 20.35 0.67
C PHE A 26 -3.84 21.65 -0.08
N ARG A 27 -3.82 21.64 -1.43
CA ARG A 27 -4.09 22.83 -2.24
C ARG A 27 -5.50 23.39 -2.04
N GLU A 28 -6.49 22.52 -2.08
CA GLU A 28 -7.90 22.86 -1.86
C GLU A 28 -8.12 23.50 -0.49
N ASN A 29 -7.26 23.15 0.48
CA ASN A 29 -7.25 23.75 1.82
C ASN A 29 -6.32 24.96 1.95
N GLY A 30 -5.89 25.57 0.83
CA GLY A 30 -5.15 26.82 0.81
C GLY A 30 -3.66 26.72 1.09
N TYR A 31 -3.07 25.53 1.07
CA TYR A 31 -1.62 25.36 1.20
C TYR A 31 -0.90 25.54 -0.13
N CYS A 32 0.28 26.15 -0.08
CA CYS A 32 1.23 26.14 -1.20
C CYS A 32 2.06 24.86 -1.12
N VAL A 33 1.85 23.94 -2.07
CA VAL A 33 2.47 22.61 -2.07
C VAL A 33 3.69 22.59 -2.99
N GLU A 34 4.81 22.09 -2.48
CA GLU A 34 6.03 21.82 -3.21
C GLU A 34 6.45 20.36 -2.97
N ILE A 35 6.86 19.65 -4.02
CA ILE A 35 7.20 18.22 -3.95
C ILE A 35 8.71 18.06 -4.13
N TRP A 36 9.37 17.44 -3.14
CA TRP A 36 10.78 17.07 -3.21
C TRP A 36 10.91 15.56 -3.39
N ARG A 37 11.34 15.15 -4.58
CA ARG A 37 11.56 13.77 -4.93
C ARG A 37 12.98 13.36 -4.58
N VAL A 38 13.14 12.39 -3.69
CA VAL A 38 14.42 11.97 -3.10
C VAL A 38 14.77 10.50 -3.36
N GLY A 39 14.10 9.83 -4.29
CA GLY A 39 14.31 8.40 -4.59
C GLY A 39 15.75 8.05 -4.95
N ALA A 40 16.49 8.94 -5.60
CA ALA A 40 17.90 8.76 -5.86
C ALA A 40 18.75 8.58 -4.58
N LEU A 41 18.32 9.18 -3.45
CA LEU A 41 19.02 9.10 -2.17
C LEU A 41 18.70 7.82 -1.39
N THR A 42 17.53 7.22 -1.60
CA THR A 42 16.98 6.15 -0.75
C THR A 42 17.16 4.76 -1.36
N ILE A 43 16.82 4.60 -2.62
CA ILE A 43 16.77 3.29 -3.29
C ILE A 43 17.68 3.21 -4.53
N GLY A 44 18.43 4.28 -4.82
CA GLY A 44 19.33 4.32 -5.99
C GLY A 44 18.61 4.18 -7.34
N THR A 45 17.30 4.37 -7.37
CA THR A 45 16.48 4.17 -8.56
C THR A 45 16.73 5.26 -9.58
N LYS A 46 16.91 4.84 -10.83
CA LYS A 46 16.83 5.74 -11.97
C LYS A 46 15.47 6.42 -11.99
N ILE A 47 15.52 7.72 -12.16
CA ILE A 47 14.34 8.60 -12.22
C ILE A 47 13.39 8.10 -13.30
N TRP A 48 12.16 7.79 -12.94
CA TRP A 48 11.08 7.50 -13.89
C TRP A 48 10.76 8.76 -14.70
N GLU A 49 10.30 8.58 -15.94
CA GLU A 49 9.84 9.70 -16.78
C GLU A 49 8.85 10.55 -16.00
N LYS A 50 9.03 11.86 -16.06
CA LYS A 50 8.25 12.82 -15.26
C LYS A 50 6.78 12.78 -15.72
N PRO A 51 5.84 12.32 -14.91
CA PRO A 51 4.45 12.67 -15.17
C PRO A 51 4.33 14.20 -15.13
N GLN A 52 3.49 14.77 -15.99
CA GLN A 52 3.20 16.20 -15.95
C GLN A 52 2.34 16.49 -14.72
N PHE A 53 2.92 17.17 -13.74
CA PHE A 53 2.19 17.65 -12.56
C PHE A 53 1.98 19.14 -12.64
N SER A 54 0.84 19.58 -12.10
CA SER A 54 0.54 21.00 -11.90
C SER A 54 1.29 21.64 -10.72
N TYR A 55 2.16 20.86 -10.04
CA TYR A 55 2.92 21.29 -8.88
C TYR A 55 4.41 21.46 -9.20
N PRO A 56 5.11 22.34 -8.47
CA PRO A 56 6.57 22.37 -8.51
C PRO A 56 7.15 21.04 -7.97
N VAL A 57 7.79 20.29 -8.85
CA VAL A 57 8.49 19.05 -8.49
C VAL A 57 9.98 19.29 -8.61
N ILE A 58 10.69 19.09 -7.51
CA ILE A 58 12.15 19.21 -7.44
C ILE A 58 12.74 17.83 -7.20
N THR A 59 13.59 17.37 -8.10
CA THR A 59 14.38 16.15 -7.87
C THR A 59 15.66 16.53 -7.13
N ILE A 60 15.93 15.84 -6.03
CA ILE A 60 17.11 16.03 -5.19
C ILE A 60 18.01 14.83 -5.35
N GLU A 61 19.25 15.07 -5.80
CA GLU A 61 20.18 14.02 -6.16
C GLU A 61 21.27 13.78 -5.09
N SER A 62 21.40 14.69 -4.12
CA SER A 62 22.38 14.54 -3.04
C SER A 62 21.86 15.05 -1.68
N LYS A 63 22.41 14.47 -0.61
CA LYS A 63 22.13 14.92 0.77
C LYS A 63 22.56 16.38 0.98
N LYS A 64 23.68 16.80 0.36
CA LYS A 64 24.15 18.19 0.42
C LYS A 64 23.16 19.15 -0.22
N GLU A 65 22.55 18.77 -1.33
CA GLU A 65 21.50 19.56 -1.97
C GLU A 65 20.26 19.66 -1.07
N LEU A 66 19.83 18.54 -0.46
CA LEU A 66 18.70 18.50 0.47
C LEU A 66 18.94 19.45 1.66
N ASP A 67 20.10 19.37 2.31
CA ASP A 67 20.49 20.26 3.42
C ASP A 67 20.44 21.74 2.98
N SER A 68 21.01 22.06 1.82
CA SER A 68 21.02 23.43 1.28
C SER A 68 19.61 23.95 1.01
N LYS A 69 18.71 23.11 0.48
CA LYS A 69 17.31 23.49 0.27
C LYS A 69 16.55 23.70 1.58
N ILE A 70 16.75 22.84 2.58
CA ILE A 70 16.17 23.01 3.92
C ILE A 70 16.61 24.37 4.54
N LEU A 71 17.91 24.68 4.45
CA LEU A 71 18.44 25.96 4.94
C LEU A 71 17.78 27.15 4.23
N LYS A 72 17.69 27.13 2.89
CA LYS A 72 17.05 28.21 2.12
C LYS A 72 15.57 28.36 2.46
N MET A 73 14.88 27.25 2.68
CA MET A 73 13.45 27.25 2.96
C MET A 73 13.10 27.61 4.40
N SER A 74 14.06 27.56 5.33
CA SER A 74 13.82 27.85 6.76
C SER A 74 13.22 29.23 7.02
N LEU A 75 13.55 30.23 6.19
CA LEU A 75 12.99 31.59 6.28
C LEU A 75 11.46 31.63 6.06
N TYR A 76 10.92 30.67 5.33
CA TYR A 76 9.48 30.58 5.05
C TYR A 76 8.72 29.73 6.06
N LYS A 77 9.43 29.07 6.99
CA LYS A 77 8.88 28.16 8.01
C LYS A 77 7.87 27.17 7.47
N PRO A 78 8.21 26.38 6.42
CA PRO A 78 7.28 25.43 5.86
C PRO A 78 7.04 24.26 6.82
N ILE A 79 5.96 23.51 6.57
CA ILE A 79 5.73 22.20 7.20
C ILE A 79 6.29 21.16 6.26
N TYR A 80 7.19 20.30 6.75
CA TYR A 80 7.74 19.20 5.98
C TYR A 80 6.95 17.93 6.25
N LEU A 81 6.48 17.26 5.20
CA LEU A 81 5.81 15.96 5.28
C LEU A 81 6.72 14.89 4.68
N PHE A 82 7.14 13.94 5.52
CA PHE A 82 7.98 12.81 5.11
C PHE A 82 7.09 11.58 4.87
N TYR A 83 7.02 11.12 3.62
CA TYR A 83 6.20 9.97 3.19
C TYR A 83 6.99 8.67 3.17
N PHE A 84 7.73 8.40 4.24
CA PHE A 84 8.61 7.22 4.31
C PHE A 84 8.30 6.39 5.54
N SER A 85 8.30 5.08 5.35
CA SER A 85 8.30 4.13 6.44
C SER A 85 9.66 3.98 7.12
N GLU A 86 10.75 4.38 6.45
CA GLU A 86 12.12 4.26 6.96
C GLU A 86 12.71 5.63 7.27
N SER A 87 12.44 6.13 8.48
CA SER A 87 12.87 7.45 8.93
C SER A 87 14.39 7.63 8.97
N LYS A 88 15.15 6.56 9.21
CA LYS A 88 16.61 6.57 9.41
C LYS A 88 17.43 7.29 8.35
N TYR A 89 16.94 7.34 7.11
CA TYR A 89 17.64 7.99 6.02
C TYR A 89 17.68 9.52 6.14
N PHE A 90 16.78 10.10 6.92
CA PHE A 90 16.58 11.55 7.02
C PHE A 90 16.67 12.09 8.45
N ASP A 91 17.19 11.32 9.40
CA ASP A 91 17.30 11.75 10.81
C ASP A 91 18.08 13.06 10.96
N LYS A 92 19.18 13.21 10.19
CA LYS A 92 19.98 14.44 10.19
C LYS A 92 19.18 15.63 9.66
N GLU A 93 18.46 15.46 8.58
CA GLU A 93 17.65 16.50 7.93
C GLU A 93 16.45 16.88 8.81
N LYS A 94 15.83 15.93 9.47
CA LYS A 94 14.77 16.18 10.47
C LYS A 94 15.30 16.98 11.65
N ALA A 95 16.47 16.61 12.19
CA ALA A 95 17.14 17.37 13.24
C ALA A 95 17.48 18.80 12.77
N LEU A 96 17.99 18.97 11.55
CA LEU A 96 18.26 20.27 10.97
C LEU A 96 17.00 21.15 10.88
N ILE A 97 15.87 20.58 10.42
CA ILE A 97 14.59 21.29 10.36
C ILE A 97 14.20 21.80 11.75
N LYS A 98 14.34 20.97 12.79
CA LYS A 98 14.02 21.36 14.17
C LYS A 98 14.95 22.43 14.70
N LEU A 99 16.25 22.33 14.47
CA LEU A 99 17.24 23.34 14.87
C LEU A 99 16.94 24.71 14.24
N LEU A 100 16.39 24.72 13.04
CA LEU A 100 15.97 25.94 12.34
C LEU A 100 14.57 26.43 12.76
N GLY A 101 13.96 25.84 13.79
CA GLY A 101 12.61 26.19 14.28
C GLY A 101 11.49 25.75 13.35
N GLY A 102 11.75 24.84 12.41
CA GLY A 102 10.77 24.28 11.49
C GLY A 102 9.94 23.16 12.13
N LYS A 103 8.88 22.76 11.42
CA LYS A 103 7.98 21.67 11.80
C LYS A 103 8.06 20.56 10.77
N TYR A 104 8.07 19.30 11.21
CA TYR A 104 7.91 18.17 10.32
C TYR A 104 6.91 17.15 10.86
N CYS A 105 6.28 16.42 9.95
CA CYS A 105 5.40 15.30 10.24
C CYS A 105 5.83 14.09 9.40
N ASN A 106 5.65 12.91 9.95
CA ASN A 106 5.76 11.66 9.20
C ASN A 106 4.38 11.24 8.73
N VAL A 107 4.28 10.72 7.51
CA VAL A 107 3.03 10.26 6.90
C VAL A 107 3.24 8.84 6.38
N SER A 108 2.48 7.89 6.89
CA SER A 108 2.46 6.51 6.42
C SER A 108 1.06 6.16 5.94
N ILE A 109 0.89 5.99 4.63
CA ILE A 109 -0.42 5.80 3.98
C ILE A 109 -0.74 4.34 3.65
N GLY A 110 0.23 3.47 3.69
CA GLY A 110 0.09 2.08 3.30
C GLY A 110 0.44 1.11 4.41
N PRO A 111 0.05 -0.15 4.24
CA PRO A 111 0.51 -1.18 5.12
C PRO A 111 2.03 -1.27 5.02
N LEU A 112 2.71 -0.99 6.11
CA LEU A 112 4.09 -1.44 6.25
C LEU A 112 4.01 -2.96 6.25
N GLY A 113 4.51 -3.57 5.18
CA GLY A 113 4.67 -5.01 5.15
C GLY A 113 5.41 -5.42 6.42
N SER A 114 4.77 -6.23 7.25
CA SER A 114 5.40 -6.80 8.42
C SER A 114 6.56 -7.67 7.94
N ARG A 115 7.76 -7.13 7.99
CA ARG A 115 8.99 -7.92 7.85
C ARG A 115 9.24 -8.59 9.19
N ASP A 116 8.42 -9.59 9.51
CA ASP A 116 8.52 -10.27 10.79
C ASP A 116 9.47 -11.44 10.73
N ASN A 117 10.11 -11.64 11.85
CA ASN A 117 10.82 -12.79 12.42
C ASN A 117 12.31 -12.98 12.16
N HIS A 118 12.91 -12.58 11.04
CA HIS A 118 14.38 -12.67 10.89
C HIS A 118 15.15 -11.38 11.20
N LEU A 119 14.44 -10.32 11.60
CA LEU A 119 14.99 -8.98 11.81
C LEU A 119 15.01 -8.53 13.29
N GLN A 120 14.74 -9.41 14.25
CA GLN A 120 14.64 -9.02 15.67
C GLN A 120 15.84 -8.21 16.19
N LEU A 121 17.05 -8.49 15.75
CA LEU A 121 18.22 -7.69 16.15
C LEU A 121 18.32 -6.34 15.42
N ARG A 122 17.98 -6.29 14.13
CA ARG A 122 17.90 -5.02 13.39
C ARG A 122 16.71 -4.16 13.84
N GLU A 123 15.62 -4.79 14.25
CA GLU A 123 14.44 -4.10 14.78
C GLU A 123 14.65 -3.52 16.16
N VAL A 124 15.36 -4.22 17.07
CA VAL A 124 15.74 -3.67 18.38
C VAL A 124 16.61 -2.41 18.21
N MET A 125 17.47 -2.38 17.19
CA MET A 125 18.28 -1.20 16.85
C MET A 125 17.43 -0.11 16.14
N SER A 126 16.44 -0.49 15.35
CA SER A 126 15.45 0.43 14.74
C SER A 126 14.53 1.06 15.81
N ARG A 127 14.07 0.29 16.80
CA ARG A 127 13.25 0.76 17.92
C ARG A 127 13.88 1.92 18.69
N LYS A 128 15.20 1.89 18.92
CA LYS A 128 15.90 2.98 19.59
C LYS A 128 15.92 4.28 18.77
N ARG A 129 15.69 4.23 17.44
CA ARG A 129 15.68 5.41 16.58
C ARG A 129 14.27 5.98 16.37
N HIS A 130 13.23 5.14 16.38
CA HIS A 130 11.85 5.62 16.31
C HIS A 130 11.44 6.48 17.51
N TRP A 131 12.06 6.30 18.68
CA TRP A 131 11.76 7.15 19.82
C TRP A 131 12.10 8.63 19.57
N MET A 132 13.14 8.93 18.77
CA MET A 132 13.46 10.31 18.40
C MET A 132 12.35 10.95 17.56
N ASP A 133 11.75 10.23 16.63
CA ASP A 133 10.62 10.74 15.84
C ASP A 133 9.39 11.00 16.72
N ASN A 134 9.17 10.19 17.76
CA ASN A 134 8.08 10.42 18.70
C ASN A 134 8.24 11.72 19.51
N PHE A 135 9.47 12.14 19.77
CA PHE A 135 9.74 13.40 20.47
C PHE A 135 9.89 14.60 19.53
N LEU A 136 10.46 14.41 18.36
CA LEU A 136 10.84 15.51 17.47
C LEU A 136 9.79 15.82 16.41
N ALA A 137 9.06 14.83 15.94
CA ALA A 137 7.99 15.07 14.98
C ALA A 137 6.86 15.88 15.61
N THR A 138 6.27 16.79 14.83
CA THR A 138 5.08 17.52 15.30
C THR A 138 3.88 16.58 15.33
N TYR A 139 3.70 15.78 14.27
CA TYR A 139 2.74 14.68 14.20
C TYR A 139 3.32 13.50 13.45
N ASN A 140 2.91 12.29 13.83
CA ASN A 140 3.10 11.07 13.08
C ASN A 140 1.72 10.58 12.64
N PHE A 141 1.40 10.66 11.35
CA PHE A 141 0.17 10.14 10.78
C PHE A 141 0.39 8.71 10.33
N LEU A 142 -0.27 7.79 10.97
CA LEU A 142 0.02 6.36 10.88
C LEU A 142 -1.22 5.59 10.40
N ALA A 143 -1.09 4.84 9.33
CA ALA A 143 -2.15 3.94 8.90
C ALA A 143 -2.39 2.81 9.93
N ALA A 144 -3.65 2.41 10.10
CA ALA A 144 -4.08 1.49 11.15
C ALA A 144 -3.30 0.15 11.18
N GLU A 145 -2.84 -0.34 10.04
CA GLU A 145 -2.13 -1.62 9.93
C GLU A 145 -0.80 -1.63 10.70
N ILE A 146 -0.12 -0.51 10.82
CA ILE A 146 1.17 -0.38 11.48
C ILE A 146 1.11 -0.74 12.97
N HIS A 147 -0.03 -0.51 13.61
CA HIS A 147 -0.17 -0.66 15.06
C HIS A 147 -0.51 -2.05 15.54
N LYS A 148 -1.02 -2.91 14.67
CA LYS A 148 -1.60 -4.18 15.09
C LYS A 148 -0.77 -5.41 14.75
N CYS A 149 0.35 -5.24 14.06
CA CYS A 149 1.33 -6.30 13.83
C CYS A 149 2.11 -6.70 15.11
N GLY A 150 1.66 -6.29 16.27
CA GLY A 150 2.08 -6.83 17.57
C GLY A 150 3.44 -6.35 18.11
N LEU A 151 4.30 -5.76 17.28
CA LEU A 151 5.65 -5.38 17.66
C LEU A 151 5.82 -3.89 18.00
N HIS A 152 4.95 -3.03 17.48
CA HIS A 152 4.99 -1.57 17.74
C HIS A 152 3.87 -1.05 18.63
N SER A 153 2.86 -1.86 18.94
CA SER A 153 1.57 -1.43 19.47
C SER A 153 1.57 -0.80 20.86
N LYS A 154 2.57 -1.07 21.70
CA LYS A 154 2.61 -0.50 23.05
C LYS A 154 3.33 0.85 23.14
N PHE A 155 4.35 1.08 22.32
CA PHE A 155 5.15 2.30 22.40
C PHE A 155 4.58 3.47 21.58
N GLU A 156 3.91 3.20 20.48
CA GLU A 156 3.49 4.25 19.54
C GLU A 156 2.11 4.85 19.88
N ALA A 157 1.25 4.07 20.53
CA ALA A 157 -0.06 4.57 20.99
C ALA A 157 0.02 5.49 22.22
N GLU A 158 1.16 5.54 22.91
CA GLU A 158 1.36 6.30 24.14
C GLU A 158 1.76 7.78 23.92
N TYR A 159 2.08 8.17 22.67
CA TYR A 159 2.48 9.54 22.38
C TYR A 159 1.34 10.33 21.76
N GLU A 160 1.01 11.48 22.34
CA GLU A 160 -0.07 12.38 21.90
C GLU A 160 0.09 12.87 20.45
N ASN A 161 1.31 12.86 19.91
CA ASN A 161 1.59 13.24 18.53
C ASN A 161 1.43 12.10 17.51
N ASN A 162 1.11 10.88 17.95
CA ASN A 162 0.83 9.74 17.09
C ASN A 162 -0.67 9.70 16.74
N ILE A 163 -0.98 10.04 15.52
CA ILE A 163 -2.36 10.12 15.02
C ILE A 163 -2.65 8.89 14.17
N MET A 164 -3.53 8.04 14.71
CA MET A 164 -3.99 6.85 14.02
C MET A 164 -5.04 7.21 12.99
N ILE A 165 -4.79 6.85 11.75
CA ILE A 165 -5.70 7.03 10.63
C ILE A 165 -5.90 5.67 9.96
N HIS A 166 -6.94 5.50 9.17
CA HIS A 166 -7.16 4.31 8.35
C HIS A 166 -6.15 4.24 7.18
N THR A 167 -6.06 3.08 6.53
CA THR A 167 -5.24 2.91 5.32
C THR A 167 -5.86 3.68 4.14
N TYR A 168 -5.05 3.99 3.12
CA TYR A 168 -5.53 4.64 1.90
C TYR A 168 -6.59 3.82 1.13
N ASP A 169 -6.55 2.50 1.24
CA ASP A 169 -7.58 1.63 0.66
C ASP A 169 -8.98 1.91 1.24
N TYR A 170 -9.03 2.37 2.51
CA TYR A 170 -10.29 2.77 3.13
C TYR A 170 -10.88 4.03 2.49
N ASP A 171 -10.04 4.96 2.04
CA ASP A 171 -10.50 6.14 1.28
C ASP A 171 -11.19 5.72 -0.02
N TYR A 172 -10.59 4.79 -0.77
CA TYR A 172 -11.22 4.24 -1.98
C TYR A 172 -12.55 3.55 -1.66
N TYR A 173 -12.59 2.79 -0.59
CA TYR A 173 -13.82 2.17 -0.13
C TYR A 173 -14.89 3.22 0.19
N LEU A 174 -14.57 4.29 0.95
CA LEU A 174 -15.51 5.36 1.28
C LEU A 174 -16.08 6.03 0.03
N ARG A 175 -15.21 6.37 -0.93
CA ARG A 175 -15.62 7.01 -2.19
C ARG A 175 -16.52 6.10 -3.04
N ASN A 176 -16.33 4.80 -2.97
CA ASN A 176 -17.04 3.82 -3.79
C ASN A 176 -18.28 3.21 -3.11
N GLN A 177 -18.58 3.54 -1.85
CA GLN A 177 -19.75 3.00 -1.13
C GLN A 177 -21.06 3.19 -1.90
N ASN A 178 -21.25 4.35 -2.52
CA ASN A 178 -22.47 4.72 -3.22
C ASN A 178 -22.38 4.53 -4.74
N SER A 179 -21.27 4.02 -5.28
CA SER A 179 -21.12 3.77 -6.71
C SER A 179 -22.10 2.67 -7.15
N LYS A 180 -22.84 2.92 -8.24
CA LYS A 180 -23.71 1.89 -8.85
C LYS A 180 -22.84 0.87 -9.56
N SER A 181 -23.25 -0.41 -9.51
CA SER A 181 -22.62 -1.47 -10.31
C SER A 181 -22.77 -1.15 -11.80
N LYS A 182 -21.66 -1.15 -12.52
CA LYS A 182 -21.66 -1.08 -14.00
C LYS A 182 -21.74 -2.46 -14.64
N CYS A 183 -21.58 -3.52 -13.86
CA CYS A 183 -21.57 -4.88 -14.34
C CYS A 183 -22.93 -5.52 -14.09
N GLY A 184 -23.69 -5.81 -15.15
CA GLY A 184 -25.01 -6.42 -15.07
C GLY A 184 -25.02 -7.92 -14.80
N LYS A 185 -23.85 -8.57 -14.64
CA LYS A 185 -23.69 -10.01 -14.43
C LYS A 185 -22.84 -10.30 -13.21
N GLU A 186 -23.14 -11.39 -12.51
CA GLU A 186 -22.26 -11.90 -11.44
C GLU A 186 -20.94 -12.39 -12.02
N TYR A 187 -19.85 -12.18 -11.29
CA TYR A 187 -18.50 -12.63 -11.64
C TYR A 187 -17.66 -12.89 -10.39
N ILE A 188 -16.54 -13.58 -10.62
CA ILE A 188 -15.50 -13.81 -9.63
C ILE A 188 -14.32 -12.92 -10.00
N LEU A 189 -13.72 -12.24 -9.03
CA LEU A 189 -12.64 -11.30 -9.28
C LEU A 189 -11.29 -11.90 -8.88
N PHE A 190 -10.38 -12.03 -9.84
CA PHE A 190 -9.01 -12.45 -9.61
C PHE A 190 -8.08 -11.24 -9.48
N TYR A 191 -7.36 -11.12 -8.37
CA TYR A 191 -6.34 -10.08 -8.19
C TYR A 191 -5.02 -10.55 -8.77
N ASP A 192 -4.63 -9.98 -9.91
CA ASP A 192 -3.29 -10.17 -10.49
C ASP A 192 -2.23 -9.54 -9.61
N GLN A 193 -1.09 -10.20 -9.47
CA GLN A 193 0.04 -9.73 -8.68
C GLN A 193 1.31 -9.55 -9.50
N ASN A 194 1.20 -9.69 -10.82
CA ASN A 194 2.32 -9.49 -11.75
C ASN A 194 3.61 -10.23 -11.36
N PHE A 195 3.51 -11.46 -10.88
CA PHE A 195 4.66 -12.24 -10.40
C PHE A 195 5.77 -12.43 -11.43
N LEU A 196 5.48 -12.29 -12.73
CA LEU A 196 6.46 -12.40 -13.81
C LEU A 196 7.32 -11.14 -13.99
N GLU A 197 6.73 -9.96 -13.76
CA GLU A 197 7.35 -8.67 -14.11
C GLU A 197 7.24 -7.62 -12.99
N HIS A 198 6.97 -8.04 -11.75
CA HIS A 198 6.80 -7.10 -10.66
C HIS A 198 8.06 -6.25 -10.44
N LYS A 199 7.93 -4.95 -10.46
CA LYS A 199 9.06 -4.01 -10.35
C LYS A 199 9.86 -4.16 -9.07
N ASP A 200 9.25 -4.59 -7.98
CA ASP A 200 9.93 -4.84 -6.70
C ASP A 200 11.01 -5.93 -6.84
N ILE A 201 10.84 -6.86 -7.78
CA ILE A 201 11.86 -7.87 -8.10
C ILE A 201 13.15 -7.19 -8.55
N ILE A 202 13.04 -6.12 -9.32
CA ILE A 202 14.16 -5.36 -9.86
C ILE A 202 14.69 -4.37 -8.82
N ASN A 203 13.80 -3.62 -8.17
CA ASN A 203 14.14 -2.51 -7.28
C ASN A 203 14.74 -2.95 -5.95
N TYR A 204 14.32 -4.10 -5.42
CA TYR A 204 14.79 -4.60 -4.12
C TYR A 204 15.76 -5.78 -4.23
N GLY A 205 16.22 -6.10 -5.45
CA GLY A 205 17.13 -7.25 -5.68
C GLY A 205 16.50 -8.59 -5.30
N ILE A 206 15.17 -8.66 -5.23
CA ILE A 206 14.46 -9.88 -4.89
C ILE A 206 14.64 -10.87 -6.03
N LYS A 207 15.12 -12.08 -5.72
CA LYS A 207 15.30 -13.14 -6.74
C LYS A 207 13.97 -13.39 -7.47
N ARG A 208 14.05 -13.53 -8.79
CA ARG A 208 12.87 -13.86 -9.63
C ARG A 208 12.23 -15.16 -9.12
N ARG A 209 10.94 -15.12 -8.81
CA ARG A 209 10.26 -16.18 -8.07
C ARG A 209 9.65 -17.22 -9.00
N ILE A 210 9.12 -16.74 -10.12
CA ILE A 210 8.62 -17.63 -11.15
C ILE A 210 9.78 -17.97 -12.08
N THR A 211 10.33 -19.15 -11.89
CA THR A 211 11.47 -19.68 -12.68
C THR A 211 11.02 -20.40 -13.93
N ASN A 212 9.80 -20.92 -13.93
CA ASN A 212 9.20 -21.60 -15.07
C ASN A 212 7.84 -20.97 -15.43
N GLU A 213 7.89 -20.01 -16.34
CA GLU A 213 6.72 -19.26 -16.79
C GLU A 213 5.63 -20.17 -17.41
N LYS A 214 6.00 -21.17 -18.20
CA LYS A 214 5.04 -22.08 -18.86
C LYS A 214 4.24 -22.89 -17.83
N VAL A 215 4.92 -23.39 -16.81
CA VAL A 215 4.27 -24.14 -15.72
C VAL A 215 3.33 -23.21 -14.95
N TYR A 216 3.80 -22.03 -14.57
CA TYR A 216 2.99 -21.05 -13.86
C TYR A 216 1.72 -20.67 -14.62
N ILE A 217 1.83 -20.35 -15.92
CA ILE A 217 0.68 -19.99 -16.75
C ILE A 217 -0.32 -21.15 -16.83
N LYS A 218 0.18 -22.39 -16.98
CA LYS A 218 -0.67 -23.59 -17.01
C LYS A 218 -1.42 -23.78 -15.70
N GLU A 219 -0.74 -23.66 -14.56
CA GLU A 219 -1.33 -23.80 -13.22
C GLU A 219 -2.43 -22.77 -12.98
N ILE A 220 -2.16 -21.49 -13.29
CA ILE A 220 -3.15 -20.41 -13.20
C ILE A 220 -4.34 -20.66 -14.15
N SER A 221 -4.08 -21.03 -15.39
CA SER A 221 -5.15 -21.31 -16.35
C SER A 221 -6.06 -22.44 -15.87
N ASN A 222 -5.49 -23.51 -15.31
CA ASN A 222 -6.25 -24.61 -14.73
C ASN A 222 -7.10 -24.19 -13.54
N LEU A 223 -6.55 -23.34 -12.63
CA LEU A 223 -7.30 -22.77 -11.51
C LEU A 223 -8.51 -21.99 -12.00
N LEU A 224 -8.29 -21.06 -12.94
CA LEU A 224 -9.36 -20.20 -13.44
C LEU A 224 -10.44 -20.99 -14.18
N LEU A 225 -10.06 -21.96 -15.01
CA LEU A 225 -11.03 -22.87 -15.68
C LEU A 225 -11.84 -23.67 -14.66
N LYS A 226 -11.19 -24.23 -13.63
CA LYS A 226 -11.89 -24.97 -12.57
C LYS A 226 -12.90 -24.09 -11.84
N ILE A 227 -12.54 -22.84 -11.51
CA ILE A 227 -13.43 -21.87 -10.89
C ILE A 227 -14.65 -21.62 -11.79
N GLU A 228 -14.42 -21.33 -13.07
CA GLU A 228 -15.48 -21.06 -14.04
C GLU A 228 -16.42 -22.26 -14.21
N MET A 229 -15.87 -23.47 -14.24
CA MET A 229 -16.65 -24.69 -14.37
C MET A 229 -17.49 -25.01 -13.11
N GLU A 230 -16.92 -24.86 -11.91
CA GLU A 230 -17.60 -25.16 -10.65
C GLU A 230 -18.72 -24.16 -10.32
N TYR A 231 -18.55 -22.88 -10.71
CA TYR A 231 -19.49 -21.82 -10.33
C TYR A 231 -20.37 -21.32 -11.49
N GLY A 232 -20.07 -21.69 -12.73
CA GLY A 232 -20.80 -21.17 -13.90
C GLY A 232 -20.68 -19.65 -14.09
N LEU A 233 -19.66 -19.03 -13.52
CA LEU A 233 -19.45 -17.58 -13.51
C LEU A 233 -18.13 -17.22 -14.20
N PRO A 234 -18.10 -16.12 -14.97
CA PRO A 234 -16.85 -15.64 -15.54
C PRO A 234 -15.88 -15.16 -14.46
N VAL A 235 -14.59 -15.33 -14.71
CA VAL A 235 -13.53 -14.70 -13.91
C VAL A 235 -13.07 -13.43 -14.59
N VAL A 236 -13.13 -12.31 -13.87
CA VAL A 236 -12.60 -11.00 -14.26
C VAL A 236 -11.24 -10.81 -13.61
N ILE A 237 -10.26 -10.30 -14.34
CA ILE A 237 -8.89 -10.08 -13.86
C ILE A 237 -8.70 -8.62 -13.49
N ALA A 238 -8.45 -8.35 -12.22
CA ALA A 238 -7.99 -7.03 -11.78
C ALA A 238 -6.47 -6.97 -11.92
N ALA A 239 -5.99 -6.32 -12.97
CA ALA A 239 -4.58 -6.20 -13.28
C ALA A 239 -3.84 -5.42 -12.19
N HIS A 240 -2.62 -5.87 -11.87
CA HIS A 240 -1.73 -5.11 -10.99
C HIS A 240 -1.38 -3.76 -11.63
N PRO A 241 -1.26 -2.66 -10.89
CA PRO A 241 -0.98 -1.32 -11.45
C PRO A 241 0.26 -1.26 -12.36
N THR A 242 1.26 -2.12 -12.10
CA THR A 242 2.49 -2.20 -12.90
C THR A 242 2.39 -3.13 -14.11
N SER A 243 1.27 -3.84 -14.28
CA SER A 243 1.07 -4.82 -15.37
C SER A 243 0.64 -4.19 -16.71
N LYS A 244 0.63 -2.87 -16.85
CA LYS A 244 0.15 -2.18 -18.07
C LYS A 244 0.82 -2.66 -19.36
N ASN A 245 2.08 -3.06 -19.27
CA ASN A 245 2.89 -3.52 -20.41
C ASN A 245 3.04 -5.04 -20.47
N ALA A 246 2.49 -5.76 -19.48
CA ALA A 246 2.55 -7.20 -19.44
C ALA A 246 1.65 -7.81 -20.51
N ASN A 247 2.06 -8.93 -21.10
CA ASN A 247 1.20 -9.69 -22.00
C ASN A 247 0.18 -10.50 -21.19
N LEU A 248 -0.76 -9.81 -20.51
CA LEU A 248 -1.77 -10.44 -19.65
C LEU A 248 -2.68 -11.39 -20.41
N LYS A 249 -2.91 -11.13 -21.71
CA LYS A 249 -3.69 -12.06 -22.55
C LYS A 249 -3.04 -13.43 -22.70
N LYS A 250 -1.69 -13.47 -22.69
CA LYS A 250 -0.95 -14.75 -22.70
C LYS A 250 -1.21 -15.57 -21.42
N ILE A 251 -1.36 -14.88 -20.28
CA ILE A 251 -1.55 -15.51 -18.97
C ILE A 251 -3.02 -15.87 -18.75
N TYR A 252 -3.93 -14.94 -19.07
CA TYR A 252 -5.34 -15.02 -18.68
C TYR A 252 -6.30 -15.34 -19.83
N GLY A 253 -5.79 -15.47 -21.06
CA GLY A 253 -6.59 -15.79 -22.24
C GLY A 253 -7.55 -14.66 -22.63
N SER A 254 -8.80 -15.03 -22.96
CA SER A 254 -9.85 -14.10 -23.39
C SER A 254 -10.64 -13.45 -22.25
N ARG A 255 -10.25 -13.67 -20.99
CA ARG A 255 -10.94 -13.12 -19.82
C ARG A 255 -10.90 -11.60 -19.82
N GLU A 256 -11.93 -10.98 -19.27
CA GLU A 256 -11.98 -9.53 -19.08
C GLU A 256 -10.86 -9.10 -18.13
N ILE A 257 -10.10 -8.07 -18.54
CA ILE A 257 -9.00 -7.48 -17.73
C ILE A 257 -9.35 -6.03 -17.44
N ILE A 258 -9.35 -5.67 -16.16
CA ILE A 258 -9.61 -4.31 -15.70
C ILE A 258 -8.37 -3.68 -15.08
N TYR A 259 -8.22 -2.37 -15.23
CA TYR A 259 -7.12 -1.58 -14.69
C TYR A 259 -7.63 -0.45 -13.80
N GLY A 260 -7.02 -0.27 -12.63
CA GLY A 260 -7.28 0.87 -11.74
C GLY A 260 -8.67 0.89 -11.06
N LYS A 261 -9.50 -0.15 -11.26
CA LYS A 261 -10.88 -0.22 -10.74
C LYS A 261 -11.10 -1.37 -9.75
N THR A 262 -10.04 -1.85 -9.13
CA THR A 262 -10.09 -3.03 -8.25
C THR A 262 -11.11 -2.86 -7.13
N CYS A 263 -11.15 -1.70 -6.47
CA CYS A 263 -12.12 -1.41 -5.40
C CYS A 263 -13.57 -1.52 -5.88
N GLU A 264 -13.91 -0.86 -7.00
CA GLU A 264 -15.25 -0.86 -7.59
C GLU A 264 -15.69 -2.27 -7.99
N TYR A 265 -14.79 -3.01 -8.65
CA TYR A 265 -15.10 -4.39 -9.08
C TYR A 265 -15.17 -5.35 -7.88
N THR A 266 -14.38 -5.16 -6.83
CA THR A 266 -14.49 -5.98 -5.62
C THR A 266 -15.87 -5.85 -4.97
N LYS A 267 -16.44 -4.65 -4.92
CA LYS A 267 -17.78 -4.40 -4.37
C LYS A 267 -18.84 -5.30 -5.02
N ASN A 268 -18.74 -5.52 -6.33
CA ASN A 268 -19.74 -6.19 -7.13
C ASN A 268 -19.40 -7.67 -7.41
N ALA A 269 -18.20 -8.13 -7.07
CA ALA A 269 -17.81 -9.53 -7.20
C ALA A 269 -18.59 -10.43 -6.24
N LYS A 270 -18.85 -11.67 -6.64
CA LYS A 270 -19.42 -12.69 -5.75
C LYS A 270 -18.42 -13.08 -4.66
N TRP A 271 -17.17 -13.30 -5.05
CA TRP A 271 -16.02 -13.51 -4.18
C TRP A 271 -14.72 -13.21 -4.95
N VAL A 272 -13.59 -13.23 -4.26
CA VAL A 272 -12.30 -12.86 -4.83
C VAL A 272 -11.27 -13.97 -4.72
N VAL A 273 -10.32 -13.98 -5.67
CA VAL A 273 -9.18 -14.91 -5.72
C VAL A 273 -7.90 -14.11 -5.59
N THR A 274 -7.05 -14.49 -4.68
CA THR A 274 -5.77 -13.81 -4.49
C THR A 274 -4.69 -14.73 -3.94
N CYS A 275 -3.44 -14.33 -4.09
CA CYS A 275 -2.32 -14.93 -3.36
C CYS A 275 -1.94 -14.03 -2.17
N ALA A 276 -1.19 -12.94 -2.40
CA ALA A 276 -0.70 -12.05 -1.35
C ALA A 276 -0.95 -10.54 -1.66
N SER A 277 -1.98 -10.23 -2.49
CA SER A 277 -2.24 -8.85 -2.90
C SER A 277 -2.65 -7.94 -1.74
N GLY A 278 -2.17 -6.69 -1.75
CA GLY A 278 -2.66 -5.63 -0.84
C GLY A 278 -4.14 -5.31 -1.05
N ALA A 279 -4.67 -5.51 -2.26
CA ALA A 279 -6.09 -5.29 -2.59
C ALA A 279 -7.07 -6.17 -1.77
N ILE A 280 -6.57 -7.12 -1.00
CA ILE A 280 -7.36 -7.92 -0.05
C ILE A 280 -8.15 -7.02 0.91
N ASN A 281 -7.65 -5.82 1.22
CA ASN A 281 -8.34 -4.84 2.05
C ASN A 281 -9.73 -4.54 1.52
N TYR A 282 -9.90 -4.42 0.20
CA TYR A 282 -11.23 -4.22 -0.40
C TYR A 282 -12.16 -5.41 -0.20
N ALA A 283 -11.63 -6.65 -0.31
CA ALA A 283 -12.44 -7.84 -0.08
C ALA A 283 -12.95 -7.91 1.37
N VAL A 284 -12.11 -7.58 2.32
CA VAL A 284 -12.47 -7.51 3.74
C VAL A 284 -13.50 -6.41 3.98
N LEU A 285 -13.28 -5.20 3.44
CA LEU A 285 -14.19 -4.05 3.60
C LEU A 285 -15.59 -4.31 3.02
N TYR A 286 -15.67 -4.99 1.87
CA TYR A 286 -16.93 -5.37 1.24
C TYR A 286 -17.46 -6.74 1.70
N LYS A 287 -16.84 -7.35 2.70
CA LYS A 287 -17.21 -8.66 3.26
C LYS A 287 -17.36 -9.73 2.17
N LYS A 288 -16.43 -9.79 1.21
CA LYS A 288 -16.41 -10.79 0.15
C LYS A 288 -15.65 -12.01 0.59
N PRO A 289 -16.16 -13.25 0.37
CA PRO A 289 -15.36 -14.45 0.56
C PRO A 289 -14.07 -14.39 -0.29
N ILE A 290 -12.98 -14.93 0.25
CA ILE A 290 -11.65 -14.89 -0.38
C ILE A 290 -11.15 -16.32 -0.57
N LEU A 291 -10.70 -16.65 -1.78
CA LEU A 291 -9.90 -17.83 -2.07
C LEU A 291 -8.43 -17.45 -2.09
N PHE A 292 -7.65 -17.97 -1.15
CA PHE A 292 -6.20 -17.88 -1.21
C PHE A 292 -5.63 -19.05 -1.97
N TRP A 293 -4.76 -18.78 -2.94
CA TRP A 293 -4.07 -19.78 -3.70
C TRP A 293 -2.56 -19.61 -3.66
N THR A 294 -1.83 -20.71 -3.83
CA THR A 294 -0.37 -20.73 -3.97
C THR A 294 0.07 -21.79 -4.95
N CYS A 295 1.32 -21.75 -5.40
CA CYS A 295 1.95 -22.79 -6.18
C CYS A 295 3.37 -23.07 -5.67
N TYR A 296 3.98 -24.16 -6.15
CA TYR A 296 5.32 -24.55 -5.73
C TYR A 296 6.34 -23.42 -5.84
N GLN A 297 6.31 -22.65 -6.93
CA GLN A 297 7.26 -21.56 -7.16
C GLN A 297 7.07 -20.40 -6.17
N ILE A 298 5.82 -20.12 -5.77
CA ILE A 298 5.50 -19.07 -4.80
C ILE A 298 5.84 -19.53 -3.37
N LYS A 299 5.57 -20.78 -3.02
CA LYS A 299 5.93 -21.36 -1.71
C LYS A 299 7.41 -21.23 -1.39
N ASN A 300 8.25 -21.35 -2.40
CA ASN A 300 9.70 -21.18 -2.27
C ASN A 300 10.15 -19.71 -2.31
N SER A 301 9.23 -18.76 -2.25
CA SER A 301 9.53 -17.34 -2.16
C SER A 301 9.38 -16.87 -0.72
N ASP A 302 10.47 -16.42 -0.11
CA ASP A 302 10.55 -16.11 1.31
C ASP A 302 9.59 -15.03 1.79
N ILE A 303 9.23 -14.05 0.94
CA ILE A 303 8.45 -12.88 1.37
C ILE A 303 6.96 -13.00 1.05
N TYR A 304 6.57 -13.34 -0.20
CA TYR A 304 5.14 -13.32 -0.57
C TYR A 304 4.36 -14.47 0.07
N PHE A 305 5.00 -15.62 0.22
CA PHE A 305 4.38 -16.74 0.90
C PHE A 305 4.23 -16.47 2.39
N GLU A 306 5.22 -15.85 3.01
CA GLU A 306 5.15 -15.43 4.41
C GLU A 306 4.00 -14.43 4.64
N TRP A 307 3.89 -13.38 3.81
CA TRP A 307 2.78 -12.43 3.90
C TRP A 307 1.42 -13.08 3.69
N GLN A 308 1.34 -14.05 2.78
CA GLN A 308 0.14 -14.82 2.58
C GLN A 308 -0.23 -15.61 3.84
N CYS A 309 0.71 -16.31 4.45
CA CYS A 309 0.49 -17.08 5.67
C CYS A 309 0.01 -16.19 6.82
N ILE A 310 0.62 -15.01 7.02
CA ILE A 310 0.20 -14.05 8.06
C ILE A 310 -1.26 -13.63 7.84
N ARG A 311 -1.63 -13.23 6.63
CA ARG A 311 -3.01 -12.84 6.30
C ARG A 311 -4.00 -13.98 6.47
N CYS A 312 -3.63 -15.17 6.02
CA CYS A 312 -4.45 -16.37 6.17
C CYS A 312 -4.67 -16.73 7.65
N ASN A 313 -3.66 -16.62 8.49
CA ASN A 313 -3.79 -16.83 9.93
C ASN A 313 -4.77 -15.85 10.59
N ILE A 314 -4.69 -14.55 10.24
CA ILE A 314 -5.58 -13.54 10.78
C ILE A 314 -7.03 -13.79 10.34
N LEU A 315 -7.23 -14.16 9.08
CA LEU A 315 -8.53 -14.41 8.47
C LEU A 315 -9.07 -15.83 8.70
N LYS A 316 -8.29 -16.69 9.38
CA LYS A 316 -8.57 -18.12 9.55
C LYS A 316 -8.82 -18.83 8.20
N ALA A 317 -8.04 -18.47 7.19
CA ALA A 317 -8.17 -18.93 5.81
C ALA A 317 -7.30 -20.18 5.57
N LYS A 318 -7.77 -21.03 4.65
CA LYS A 318 -6.98 -22.11 4.06
C LYS A 318 -6.38 -21.64 2.74
N ILE A 319 -5.17 -22.15 2.41
CA ILE A 319 -4.51 -21.86 1.15
C ILE A 319 -4.68 -23.06 0.21
N LEU A 320 -5.21 -22.81 -0.99
CA LEU A 320 -5.31 -23.82 -2.04
C LEU A 320 -3.97 -23.91 -2.78
N ASP A 321 -3.31 -25.05 -2.70
CA ASP A 321 -2.14 -25.32 -3.53
C ASP A 321 -2.56 -25.79 -4.92
N ILE A 322 -2.13 -25.05 -5.96
CA ILE A 322 -2.48 -25.34 -7.34
C ILE A 322 -1.41 -26.14 -8.08
N SER A 323 -0.27 -26.43 -7.43
CA SER A 323 0.82 -27.22 -8.04
C SER A 323 0.45 -28.70 -8.25
N ASP A 324 -0.34 -29.23 -7.32
CA ASP A 324 -0.78 -30.60 -7.34
C ASP A 324 -2.22 -30.67 -7.84
N ASN A 325 -2.47 -31.40 -8.92
CA ASN A 325 -3.80 -31.59 -9.51
C ASN A 325 -4.94 -31.14 -8.62
N LEU A 326 -5.55 -29.99 -8.98
CA LEU A 326 -6.63 -29.29 -8.25
C LEU A 326 -7.76 -30.23 -7.83
N LYS A 327 -7.49 -31.08 -6.81
CA LYS A 327 -8.45 -32.02 -6.24
C LYS A 327 -9.27 -31.30 -5.18
N GLY A 328 -10.57 -31.60 -5.14
CA GLY A 328 -11.48 -31.07 -4.13
C GLY A 328 -12.31 -29.88 -4.60
N ASN A 329 -13.31 -29.55 -3.79
CA ASN A 329 -14.24 -28.46 -4.05
C ASN A 329 -13.63 -27.13 -3.56
N ILE A 330 -13.61 -26.12 -4.42
CA ILE A 330 -13.12 -24.76 -4.11
C ILE A 330 -13.86 -24.15 -2.92
N GLN A 331 -15.14 -24.45 -2.74
CA GLN A 331 -15.94 -23.96 -1.62
C GLN A 331 -15.30 -24.20 -0.24
N ASN A 332 -14.54 -25.30 -0.08
CA ASN A 332 -13.88 -25.65 1.19
C ASN A 332 -12.71 -24.73 1.55
N TYR A 333 -12.27 -23.88 0.62
CA TYR A 333 -11.15 -22.95 0.75
C TYR A 333 -11.61 -21.48 0.84
N LEU A 334 -12.90 -21.21 0.58
CA LEU A 334 -13.41 -19.85 0.72
C LEU A 334 -13.43 -19.45 2.19
N THR A 335 -12.99 -18.21 2.45
CA THR A 335 -13.06 -17.65 3.80
C THR A 335 -14.50 -17.35 4.20
N ASN A 336 -14.78 -17.39 5.50
CA ASN A 336 -16.01 -16.85 6.05
C ASN A 336 -15.82 -15.37 6.40
N PRO A 337 -16.59 -14.44 5.78
CA PRO A 337 -16.51 -13.00 6.07
C PRO A 337 -16.76 -12.63 7.53
N ASP A 338 -17.43 -13.47 8.32
CA ASP A 338 -17.65 -13.24 9.77
C ASP A 338 -16.34 -13.23 10.57
N ASN A 339 -15.27 -13.81 10.02
CA ASN A 339 -13.95 -13.79 10.64
C ASN A 339 -13.12 -12.52 10.37
N TYR A 340 -13.69 -11.52 9.67
CA TYR A 340 -12.91 -10.38 9.18
C TYR A 340 -12.71 -9.26 10.20
N GLU A 341 -13.42 -9.27 11.33
CA GLU A 341 -13.33 -8.21 12.33
C GLU A 341 -11.88 -7.91 12.77
N LYS A 342 -11.12 -8.97 13.07
CA LYS A 342 -9.71 -8.80 13.45
C LYS A 342 -8.90 -8.16 12.35
N PHE A 343 -9.10 -8.54 11.08
CA PHE A 343 -8.37 -7.97 9.95
C PHE A 343 -8.85 -6.53 9.67
N MET A 344 -10.13 -6.22 9.83
CA MET A 344 -10.66 -4.87 9.69
C MET A 344 -9.90 -3.85 10.54
N ASN A 345 -9.49 -4.27 11.73
CA ASN A 345 -8.69 -3.43 12.62
C ASN A 345 -7.29 -3.07 12.08
N TYR A 346 -6.76 -3.79 11.07
CA TYR A 346 -5.53 -3.39 10.36
C TYR A 346 -5.79 -2.38 9.24
N ILE A 347 -7.05 -2.22 8.83
CA ILE A 347 -7.45 -1.29 7.78
C ILE A 347 -7.86 0.05 8.38
N THR A 348 -8.63 0.02 9.47
CA THR A 348 -9.09 1.23 10.15
C THR A 348 -9.17 1.04 11.66
N SER A 349 -8.72 2.04 12.41
CA SER A 349 -8.88 2.11 13.87
C SER A 349 -10.29 2.57 14.27
N ASN A 350 -11.02 3.24 13.36
CA ASN A 350 -12.37 3.73 13.58
C ASN A 350 -13.25 3.50 12.33
N PRO A 351 -14.04 2.41 12.29
CA PRO A 351 -14.92 2.13 11.15
C PRO A 351 -16.04 3.16 10.95
N ASN A 352 -16.28 4.04 11.92
CA ASN A 352 -17.26 5.12 11.81
C ASN A 352 -16.67 6.42 11.24
N GLU A 353 -15.35 6.51 11.07
CA GLU A 353 -14.71 7.67 10.44
C GLU A 353 -15.10 7.73 8.94
N LYS A 354 -15.61 8.89 8.51
CA LYS A 354 -16.04 9.12 7.12
C LYS A 354 -15.18 10.15 6.39
N ARG A 355 -14.30 10.84 7.09
CA ARG A 355 -13.34 11.75 6.47
C ARG A 355 -12.26 10.94 5.77
N LEU A 356 -11.75 11.45 4.67
CA LEU A 356 -10.63 10.85 3.97
C LEU A 356 -9.33 11.05 4.75
N PHE A 357 -8.33 10.22 4.50
CA PHE A 357 -7.04 10.24 5.19
C PHE A 357 -6.45 11.66 5.25
N PHE A 358 -6.35 12.33 4.11
CA PHE A 358 -5.74 13.65 4.05
C PHE A 358 -6.62 14.79 4.57
N ASP A 359 -7.92 14.64 4.64
CA ASP A 359 -8.81 15.59 5.34
C ASP A 359 -8.54 15.56 6.85
N ILE A 360 -8.26 14.38 7.40
CA ILE A 360 -7.86 14.23 8.80
C ILE A 360 -6.49 14.89 9.02
N VAL A 361 -5.51 14.61 8.14
CA VAL A 361 -4.18 15.24 8.20
C VAL A 361 -4.29 16.77 8.18
N VAL A 362 -5.05 17.34 7.24
CA VAL A 362 -5.28 18.79 7.14
C VAL A 362 -5.90 19.34 8.42
N GLY A 363 -6.86 18.63 9.00
CA GLY A 363 -7.47 19.03 10.28
C GLY A 363 -6.45 19.20 11.42
N TYR A 364 -5.42 18.36 11.46
CA TYR A 364 -4.32 18.51 12.41
C TYR A 364 -3.32 19.61 12.03
N LEU A 365 -2.97 19.73 10.74
CA LEU A 365 -2.05 20.77 10.27
C LEU A 365 -2.62 22.18 10.49
N ASN A 366 -3.93 22.36 10.44
CA ASN A 366 -4.59 23.64 10.69
C ASN A 366 -4.50 24.08 12.16
N LYS A 367 -4.26 23.15 13.09
CA LYS A 367 -4.05 23.45 14.52
C LYS A 367 -2.61 23.85 14.85
N MET A 368 -1.67 23.70 13.91
CA MET A 368 -0.25 24.06 14.07
C MET A 368 -0.01 25.55 13.82
#